data_f1c1db6c32e2f79f17234a8af45439e0
#
_entry.id   f1c1db6c32e2f79f17234a8af45439e0
#
_cell.length_a   1.000
_cell.length_b   1.000
_cell.length_c   1.000
_cell.angle_alpha   90.00
_cell.angle_beta   90.00
_cell.angle_gamma   90.00
#
_symmetry.space_group_name_H-M   'P 1'
#
loop_
_entity.id
_entity.type
_entity.pdbx_description
1 polymer ?
#
loop_
_entity_poly.entity_id
_entity_poly.type
_entity_poly.pdbx_seq_one_letter_code
_entity_poly.pdbx_strand_id
1 'polypeptide(L)'
;MAKEKKTIIFIVEGSSDKAALENIFKKIYRRNKEIDFGFTNGDITSDPTVTIANVENRIYETVQEVIKDKKLKNSDVIQIVQIFDMDGAYIPDSAIVNGPTYAFEYSTTNISCTNPQRARERNKVKREIL
;
A
#
# COMPACT_ATOMS: atom_id res chain seq x y z
N MET A 1 -13.65 27.99 19.28
CA MET A 1 -13.03 26.64 19.41
C MET A 1 -12.72 26.08 18.04
N ALA A 2 -11.53 25.59 17.84
CA ALA A 2 -11.21 24.87 16.60
C ALA A 2 -12.05 23.58 16.54
N LYS A 3 -12.77 23.36 15.46
CA LYS A 3 -13.54 22.13 15.24
C LYS A 3 -12.56 20.96 15.17
N GLU A 4 -12.78 19.91 15.92
CA GLU A 4 -12.00 18.68 15.84
C GLU A 4 -12.09 18.14 14.41
N LYS A 5 -10.94 17.96 13.77
CA LYS A 5 -10.87 17.36 12.42
C LYS A 5 -10.82 15.85 12.59
N LYS A 6 -11.84 15.16 12.14
CA LYS A 6 -11.85 13.69 12.06
C LYS A 6 -11.28 13.27 10.73
N THR A 7 -10.13 12.62 10.74
CA THR A 7 -9.40 12.26 9.52
C THR A 7 -9.23 10.77 9.40
N ILE A 8 -9.53 10.22 8.22
CA ILE A 8 -9.19 8.85 7.83
C ILE A 8 -8.01 8.92 6.88
N ILE A 9 -6.94 8.19 7.18
CA ILE A 9 -5.74 8.15 6.36
C ILE A 9 -5.74 6.85 5.54
N PHE A 10 -5.64 6.99 4.23
CA PHE A 10 -5.46 5.89 3.29
C PHE A 10 -4.01 5.82 2.84
N ILE A 11 -3.40 4.66 2.98
CA ILE A 11 -2.06 4.36 2.48
C ILE A 11 -2.22 3.39 1.32
N VAL A 12 -1.74 3.76 0.15
CA VAL A 12 -1.76 2.95 -1.07
C VAL A 12 -0.34 2.77 -1.60
N GLU A 13 -0.10 1.78 -2.43
CA GLU A 13 1.25 1.48 -2.92
C GLU A 13 1.67 2.36 -4.10
N GLY A 14 0.74 2.72 -4.99
CA GLY A 14 1.03 3.49 -6.19
C GLY A 14 0.45 4.91 -6.19
N SER A 15 1.12 5.83 -6.88
CA SER A 15 0.61 7.20 -7.07
C SER A 15 -0.66 7.26 -7.91
N SER A 16 -0.82 6.34 -8.87
CA SER A 16 -2.03 6.21 -9.69
C SER A 16 -3.22 5.76 -8.85
N ASP A 17 -3.02 4.80 -7.95
CA ASP A 17 -4.05 4.32 -7.02
C ASP A 17 -4.46 5.42 -6.06
N LYS A 18 -3.49 6.18 -5.55
CA LYS A 18 -3.74 7.36 -4.73
C LYS A 18 -4.67 8.35 -5.44
N ALA A 19 -4.36 8.74 -6.67
CA ALA A 19 -5.14 9.70 -7.43
C ALA A 19 -6.57 9.20 -7.72
N ALA A 20 -6.72 7.93 -8.07
CA ALA A 20 -8.01 7.31 -8.35
C ALA A 20 -8.90 7.27 -7.10
N LEU A 21 -8.38 6.80 -5.97
CA LEU A 21 -9.11 6.72 -4.72
C LEU A 21 -9.46 8.11 -4.16
N GLU A 22 -8.54 9.05 -4.22
CA GLU A 22 -8.76 10.42 -3.79
C GLU A 22 -9.94 11.06 -4.55
N ASN A 23 -10.01 10.87 -5.86
CA ASN A 23 -11.12 11.33 -6.68
C ASN A 23 -12.46 10.69 -6.30
N ILE A 24 -12.47 9.37 -6.09
CA ILE A 24 -13.68 8.63 -5.72
C ILE A 24 -14.19 9.08 -4.36
N PHE A 25 -13.33 9.11 -3.35
CA PHE A 25 -13.72 9.50 -1.99
C PHE A 25 -14.16 10.96 -1.89
N LYS A 26 -13.50 11.88 -2.60
CA LYS A 26 -13.93 13.27 -2.69
C LYS A 26 -15.34 13.42 -3.29
N LYS A 27 -15.69 12.59 -4.27
CA LYS A 27 -17.03 12.59 -4.87
C LYS A 27 -18.09 12.02 -3.93
N ILE A 28 -17.79 10.89 -3.29
CA ILE A 28 -18.73 10.20 -2.39
C ILE A 28 -19.02 11.04 -1.15
N TYR A 29 -17.99 11.59 -0.54
CA TYR A 29 -18.08 12.29 0.75
C TYR A 29 -18.09 13.82 0.62
N ARG A 30 -18.27 14.35 -0.56
CA ARG A 30 -18.30 15.80 -0.83
C ARG A 30 -19.27 16.57 0.08
N ARG A 31 -20.31 15.94 0.55
CA ARG A 31 -21.35 16.54 1.42
C ARG A 31 -21.05 16.39 2.90
N ASN A 32 -20.16 15.50 3.29
CA ASN A 32 -19.79 15.30 4.68
C ASN A 32 -18.59 16.14 5.06
N LYS A 33 -18.84 17.31 5.66
CA LYS A 33 -17.79 18.25 6.08
C LYS A 33 -17.14 17.88 7.44
N GLU A 34 -17.60 16.82 8.10
CA GLU A 34 -17.09 16.43 9.42
C GLU A 34 -15.90 15.47 9.32
N ILE A 35 -15.78 14.78 8.20
CA ILE A 35 -14.71 13.82 7.95
C ILE A 35 -13.81 14.35 6.84
N ASP A 36 -12.52 14.40 7.09
CA ASP A 36 -11.49 14.65 6.10
C ASP A 36 -10.76 13.36 5.73
N PHE A 37 -10.12 13.33 4.58
CA PHE A 37 -9.36 12.18 4.09
C PHE A 37 -7.92 12.59 3.80
N GLY A 38 -6.98 11.83 4.33
CA GLY A 38 -5.58 11.89 3.97
C GLY A 38 -5.22 10.71 3.08
N PHE A 39 -4.57 10.99 1.95
CA PHE A 39 -4.08 9.97 1.04
C PHE A 39 -2.58 10.08 0.92
N THR A 40 -1.90 8.96 1.04
CA THR A 40 -0.47 8.88 0.79
C THR A 40 -0.15 7.57 0.07
N ASN A 41 0.95 7.55 -0.64
CA ASN A 41 1.51 6.32 -1.17
C ASN A 41 2.73 5.92 -0.33
N GLY A 42 2.75 4.67 0.08
CA GLY A 42 3.89 4.07 0.76
C GLY A 42 4.13 2.71 0.14
N ASP A 43 5.28 2.53 -0.46
CA ASP A 43 5.68 1.27 -1.08
C ASP A 43 6.11 0.28 0.01
N ILE A 44 5.10 -0.33 0.66
CA ILE A 44 5.33 -1.21 1.81
C ILE A 44 5.72 -2.61 1.37
N THR A 45 5.01 -3.18 0.39
CA THR A 45 5.22 -4.58 0.00
C THR A 45 6.25 -4.77 -1.10
N SER A 46 6.58 -3.73 -1.85
CA SER A 46 7.58 -3.79 -2.93
C SER A 46 8.94 -3.21 -2.54
N ASP A 47 9.04 -2.49 -1.42
CA ASP A 47 10.31 -2.02 -0.90
C ASP A 47 11.09 -3.19 -0.27
N PRO A 48 12.27 -3.56 -0.81
CA PRO A 48 13.05 -4.69 -0.30
C PRO A 48 13.61 -4.49 1.11
N THR A 49 13.58 -3.27 1.64
CA THR A 49 13.99 -2.96 3.01
C THR A 49 12.88 -3.20 4.03
N VAL A 50 11.64 -3.38 3.59
CA VAL A 50 10.51 -3.67 4.47
C VAL A 50 10.40 -5.17 4.70
N THR A 51 10.32 -5.55 5.97
CA THR A 51 10.19 -6.93 6.45
C THR A 51 9.09 -7.02 7.49
N ILE A 52 8.69 -8.23 7.86
CA ILE A 52 7.73 -8.44 8.94
C ILE A 52 8.17 -7.79 10.26
N ALA A 53 9.46 -7.66 10.49
CA ALA A 53 10.00 -7.09 11.72
C ALA A 53 9.87 -5.55 11.77
N ASN A 54 9.80 -4.86 10.64
CA ASN A 54 9.80 -3.39 10.59
C ASN A 54 8.57 -2.77 9.90
N VAL A 55 7.66 -3.59 9.38
CA VAL A 55 6.51 -3.10 8.62
C VAL A 55 5.61 -2.15 9.43
N GLU A 56 5.38 -2.44 10.69
CA GLU A 56 4.57 -1.58 11.57
C GLU A 56 5.20 -0.20 11.73
N ASN A 57 6.51 -0.14 11.96
CA ASN A 57 7.23 1.12 12.05
C ASN A 57 7.18 1.91 10.74
N ARG A 58 7.28 1.22 9.61
CA ARG A 58 7.20 1.86 8.29
C ARG A 58 5.82 2.49 8.05
N ILE A 59 4.76 1.78 8.41
CA ILE A 59 3.38 2.30 8.34
C ILE A 59 3.24 3.51 9.29
N TYR A 60 3.74 3.39 10.51
CA TYR A 60 3.72 4.49 11.49
C TYR A 60 4.42 5.75 10.96
N GLU A 61 5.62 5.63 10.42
CA GLU A 61 6.36 6.74 9.82
C GLU A 61 5.57 7.41 8.69
N THR A 62 4.98 6.60 7.81
CA THR A 62 4.14 7.10 6.70
C THR A 62 2.93 7.88 7.20
N VAL A 63 2.28 7.39 8.25
CA VAL A 63 1.15 8.09 8.89
C VAL A 63 1.62 9.41 9.53
N GLN A 64 2.77 9.42 10.19
CA GLN A 64 3.31 10.65 10.82
C GLN A 64 3.64 11.72 9.77
N GLU A 65 4.11 11.34 8.60
CA GLU A 65 4.31 12.28 7.49
C GLU A 65 3.01 12.96 7.07
N VAL A 66 1.93 12.19 6.93
CA VAL A 66 0.60 12.74 6.58
C VAL A 66 0.08 13.67 7.67
N ILE A 67 0.23 13.29 8.93
CA ILE A 67 -0.17 14.10 10.09
C ILE A 67 0.56 15.44 10.06
N LYS A 68 1.86 15.43 9.83
CA LYS A 68 2.69 16.62 9.73
C LYS A 68 2.28 17.51 8.55
N ASP A 69 2.14 16.92 7.36
CA ASP A 69 1.81 17.66 6.14
C ASP A 69 0.43 18.31 6.21
N LYS A 70 -0.54 17.63 6.79
CA LYS A 70 -1.89 18.15 6.99
C LYS A 70 -2.05 19.02 8.26
N LYS A 71 -1.01 19.16 9.05
CA LYS A 71 -1.03 19.89 10.34
C LYS A 71 -2.13 19.36 11.28
N LEU A 72 -2.22 18.03 11.38
CA LEU A 72 -3.14 17.32 12.26
C LEU A 72 -2.49 17.05 13.62
N LYS A 73 -3.33 16.73 14.61
CA LYS A 73 -2.92 16.07 15.85
C LYS A 73 -3.13 14.56 15.69
N ASN A 74 -2.42 13.76 16.46
CA ASN A 74 -2.64 12.30 16.47
C ASN A 74 -4.10 11.95 16.81
N SER A 75 -4.73 12.71 17.69
CA SER A 75 -6.14 12.55 18.09
C SER A 75 -7.15 12.86 16.98
N ASP A 76 -6.74 13.57 15.92
CA ASP A 76 -7.61 13.83 14.76
C ASP A 76 -7.75 12.62 13.86
N VAL A 77 -6.81 11.67 13.91
CA VAL A 77 -6.82 10.45 13.10
C VAL A 77 -7.72 9.40 13.76
N ILE A 78 -8.83 9.09 13.12
CA ILE A 78 -9.80 8.13 13.62
C ILE A 78 -9.64 6.72 13.04
N GLN A 79 -9.02 6.63 11.88
CA GLN A 79 -8.79 5.36 11.19
C GLN A 79 -7.62 5.46 10.21
N ILE A 80 -6.90 4.37 10.07
CA ILE A 80 -5.88 4.16 9.03
C ILE A 80 -6.32 2.96 8.21
N VAL A 81 -6.34 3.13 6.89
CA VAL A 81 -6.68 2.08 5.93
C VAL A 81 -5.47 1.84 5.02
N GLN A 82 -4.87 0.67 5.13
CA GLN A 82 -3.78 0.24 4.25
C GLN A 82 -4.35 -0.61 3.12
N ILE A 83 -4.05 -0.24 1.89
CA ILE A 83 -4.41 -0.99 0.69
C ILE A 83 -3.14 -1.53 0.07
N PHE A 84 -3.06 -2.85 -0.04
CA PHE A 84 -1.92 -3.56 -0.60
C PHE A 84 -2.19 -4.04 -2.00
N ASP A 85 -1.17 -3.95 -2.84
CA ASP A 85 -1.15 -4.60 -4.15
C ASP A 85 -0.62 -6.03 -3.98
N MET A 86 -1.40 -7.01 -4.40
CA MET A 86 -1.04 -8.42 -4.18
C MET A 86 0.02 -8.92 -5.15
N ASP A 87 0.11 -8.35 -6.37
CA ASP A 87 1.12 -8.66 -7.40
C ASP A 87 1.42 -10.16 -7.58
N GLY A 88 0.39 -10.99 -7.49
CA GLY A 88 0.55 -12.43 -7.60
C GLY A 88 1.25 -13.11 -6.43
N ALA A 89 1.26 -12.49 -5.23
CA ALA A 89 1.93 -13.03 -4.04
C ALA A 89 1.42 -14.43 -3.64
N TYR A 90 0.17 -14.73 -3.93
CA TYR A 90 -0.49 -16.01 -3.62
C TYR A 90 -0.53 -16.99 -4.79
N ILE A 91 0.12 -16.69 -5.90
CA ILE A 91 0.31 -17.67 -6.98
C ILE A 91 1.17 -18.81 -6.44
N PRO A 92 0.79 -20.11 -6.69
CA PRO A 92 1.59 -21.24 -6.27
C PRO A 92 3.01 -21.19 -6.83
N ASP A 93 4.00 -21.62 -6.06
CA ASP A 93 5.39 -21.64 -6.50
C ASP A 93 5.61 -22.45 -7.77
N SER A 94 4.78 -23.48 -8.02
CA SER A 94 4.78 -24.28 -9.26
C SER A 94 4.37 -23.47 -10.49
N ALA A 95 3.65 -22.38 -10.33
CA ALA A 95 3.27 -21.46 -11.42
C ALA A 95 4.28 -20.33 -11.65
N ILE A 96 5.39 -20.33 -10.94
CA ILE A 96 6.51 -19.42 -11.16
C ILE A 96 7.53 -20.15 -12.04
N VAL A 97 7.69 -19.70 -13.27
CA VAL A 97 8.41 -20.41 -14.30
C VAL A 97 9.57 -19.61 -14.88
N ASN A 98 10.47 -20.29 -15.55
CA ASN A 98 11.57 -19.65 -16.25
C ASN A 98 11.08 -18.91 -17.50
N GLY A 99 11.57 -17.72 -17.76
CA GLY A 99 11.22 -16.89 -18.89
C GLY A 99 12.42 -16.07 -19.39
N PRO A 100 12.29 -15.40 -20.56
CA PRO A 100 13.41 -14.73 -21.20
C PRO A 100 13.79 -13.39 -20.58
N THR A 101 12.91 -12.80 -19.74
CA THR A 101 13.06 -11.45 -19.22
C THR A 101 13.44 -11.45 -17.75
N TYR A 102 14.34 -10.59 -17.35
CA TYR A 102 14.70 -10.42 -15.93
C TYR A 102 13.54 -9.88 -15.10
N ALA A 103 12.75 -8.95 -15.64
CA ALA A 103 11.55 -8.45 -15.02
C ALA A 103 10.51 -9.58 -14.85
N PHE A 104 9.61 -9.40 -13.87
CA PHE A 104 8.48 -10.33 -13.69
C PHE A 104 7.42 -10.05 -14.74
N GLU A 105 7.13 -11.06 -15.55
CA GLU A 105 6.05 -11.03 -16.54
C GLU A 105 4.86 -11.85 -16.00
N TYR A 106 3.70 -11.22 -15.98
CA TYR A 106 2.48 -11.79 -15.42
C TYR A 106 1.56 -12.27 -16.54
N SER A 107 1.07 -13.48 -16.43
CA SER A 107 -0.01 -14.01 -17.25
C SER A 107 -1.20 -14.41 -16.38
N THR A 108 -2.25 -14.90 -17.01
CA THR A 108 -3.42 -15.44 -16.29
C THR A 108 -3.12 -16.70 -15.48
N THR A 109 -2.00 -17.38 -15.75
CA THR A 109 -1.67 -18.68 -15.17
C THR A 109 -0.33 -18.75 -14.48
N ASN A 110 0.59 -17.82 -14.76
CA ASN A 110 1.94 -17.88 -14.20
C ASN A 110 2.63 -16.52 -14.06
N ILE A 111 3.75 -16.54 -13.35
CA ILE A 111 4.76 -15.49 -13.34
C ILE A 111 6.01 -16.07 -13.99
N SER A 112 6.60 -15.37 -14.96
CA SER A 112 7.84 -15.78 -15.60
C SER A 112 8.94 -14.74 -15.44
N CYS A 113 10.17 -15.21 -15.27
CA CYS A 113 11.39 -14.39 -15.24
C CYS A 113 12.63 -15.28 -15.42
N THR A 114 13.79 -14.67 -15.65
CA THR A 114 15.05 -15.42 -15.82
C THR A 114 15.53 -16.12 -14.54
N ASN A 115 15.07 -15.66 -13.37
CA ASN A 115 15.37 -16.29 -12.08
C ASN A 115 14.09 -16.49 -11.27
N PRO A 116 13.39 -17.63 -11.45
CA PRO A 116 12.15 -17.93 -10.73
C PRO A 116 12.27 -17.92 -9.20
N GLN A 117 13.42 -18.28 -8.67
CA GLN A 117 13.66 -18.28 -7.22
C GLN A 117 13.50 -16.89 -6.62
N ARG A 118 13.93 -15.85 -7.32
CA ARG A 118 13.74 -14.46 -6.90
C ARG A 118 12.27 -14.09 -6.74
N ALA A 119 11.42 -14.55 -7.64
CA ALA A 119 9.98 -14.34 -7.56
C ALA A 119 9.35 -15.09 -6.37
N ARG A 120 9.79 -16.32 -6.11
CA ARG A 120 9.33 -17.11 -4.95
C ARG A 120 9.70 -16.45 -3.64
N GLU A 121 10.92 -15.97 -3.51
CA GLU A 121 11.42 -15.26 -2.31
C GLU A 121 10.65 -13.96 -2.09
N ARG A 122 10.45 -13.17 -3.13
CA ARG A 122 9.61 -11.97 -3.05
C ARG A 122 8.19 -12.30 -2.57
N ASN A 123 7.55 -13.29 -3.16
CA ASN A 123 6.20 -13.69 -2.81
C ASN A 123 6.09 -14.18 -1.37
N LYS A 124 7.11 -14.90 -0.89
CA LYS A 124 7.17 -15.33 0.51
C LYS A 124 7.18 -14.14 1.46
N VAL A 125 8.08 -13.18 1.26
CA VAL A 125 8.16 -11.97 2.09
C VAL A 125 6.88 -11.18 2.03
N LYS A 126 6.32 -11.01 0.84
CA LYS A 126 5.06 -10.28 0.64
C LYS A 126 3.89 -10.93 1.38
N ARG A 127 3.78 -12.26 1.34
CA ARG A 127 2.75 -13.00 2.11
C ARG A 127 2.93 -12.86 3.63
N GLU A 128 4.15 -12.76 4.11
CA GLU A 128 4.42 -12.54 5.54
C GLU A 128 3.98 -11.15 6.02
N ILE A 129 4.05 -10.15 5.15
CA ILE A 129 3.62 -8.78 5.44
C ILE A 129 2.10 -8.62 5.33
N LEU A 130 1.48 -9.25 4.34
CA LEU A 130 0.04 -9.17 4.09
C LEU A 130 -0.77 -9.94 5.13
#